data_a372a480a39ffb19bdfa565062bdec08
#
_entry.id   a372a480a39ffb19bdfa565062bdec08
#
_cell.length_a   1.000
_cell.length_b   1.000
_cell.length_c   1.000
_cell.angle_alpha   90.00
_cell.angle_beta   90.00
_cell.angle_gamma   90.00
#
_symmetry.space_group_name_H-M   'P 1'
#
loop_
_entity.id
_entity.type
_entity.pdbx_description
1 polymer ?
#
loop_
_entity_poly.entity_id
_entity_poly.type
_entity_poly.pdbx_seq_one_letter_code
_entity_poly.pdbx_strand_id
1 'polypeptide(L)'
;TPNTSSAASDVYKRQDKYWCTADVGWITGHTYILYGPLSNGATSLMFEGVPTYPTASRCWEICDEHEINIFYTAPTAIRALMSLGDEFVGSTSRKSIKVLGTVGEPINPEAWDWYYSVVGNKSCEVIDTWWQTETGSVLISPIAGITPTKPGSATLPFFGVRPELYDENGTKQSGEASGNLVIESSWPSQIRSVYNDHQRMIDTYFSTYSNIYFTGDGAKRDEDGYFWITGRVDDVLNVSGHRLGTAEVESALVLHPVVAEAAVVGFEHPIKGQGIYAFVTLMVGEEFSDELSAELRNFVGKEIGPIAKPDLIQNAPGLPKTRSGKIMRSCLLYTSDAADEVLG
;
A
#
# COMPACT_ATOMS: atom_id res chain seq x y z
N THR A 1 25.43 -10.41 -26.50
CA THR A 1 24.71 -11.27 -25.55
C THR A 1 23.68 -10.41 -24.85
N PRO A 2 22.37 -10.69 -24.96
CA PRO A 2 21.42 -9.99 -24.17
C PRO A 2 21.76 -10.23 -22.71
N ASN A 3 21.98 -9.16 -21.94
CA ASN A 3 22.07 -9.23 -20.51
C ASN A 3 20.72 -9.76 -20.02
N THR A 4 20.65 -10.99 -19.58
CA THR A 4 19.54 -11.54 -18.81
C THR A 4 19.60 -10.94 -17.42
N SER A 5 19.42 -9.62 -17.33
CA SER A 5 19.18 -8.98 -16.07
C SER A 5 17.76 -9.35 -15.63
N SER A 6 17.57 -9.59 -14.34
CA SER A 6 16.27 -9.88 -13.76
C SER A 6 15.22 -8.83 -14.19
N ALA A 7 13.96 -9.21 -14.25
CA ALA A 7 12.88 -8.32 -14.69
C ALA A 7 12.82 -6.98 -13.91
N ALA A 8 13.29 -6.96 -12.64
CA ALA A 8 13.50 -5.71 -11.93
C ALA A 8 14.57 -4.82 -12.57
N SER A 9 15.52 -5.38 -13.30
CA SER A 9 16.54 -4.62 -14.01
C SER A 9 16.13 -4.18 -15.42
N ASP A 10 15.08 -4.77 -15.98
CA ASP A 10 14.48 -4.26 -17.22
C ASP A 10 13.66 -2.98 -16.97
N VAL A 11 13.25 -2.74 -15.73
CA VAL A 11 12.68 -1.46 -15.29
C VAL A 11 13.74 -0.35 -15.34
N TYR A 12 15.01 -0.67 -15.06
CA TYR A 12 16.12 0.29 -15.08
C TYR A 12 17.02 0.04 -16.28
N LYS A 13 16.93 0.91 -17.27
CA LYS A 13 17.96 0.98 -18.33
C LYS A 13 19.06 1.92 -17.88
N ARG A 14 20.28 1.68 -18.33
CA ARG A 14 21.47 2.46 -17.97
C ARG A 14 21.32 3.98 -18.17
N GLN A 15 20.44 4.40 -19.07
CA GLN A 15 20.13 5.80 -19.38
C GLN A 15 18.86 6.29 -18.66
N ASP A 16 18.11 5.43 -17.96
CA ASP A 16 16.85 5.84 -17.30
C ASP A 16 17.17 6.69 -16.07
N LYS A 17 16.38 7.74 -15.90
CA LYS A 17 16.37 8.60 -14.73
C LYS A 17 15.22 8.15 -13.83
N TYR A 18 15.57 7.75 -12.65
CA TYR A 18 14.69 7.16 -11.66
C TYR A 18 14.50 8.09 -10.48
N TRP A 19 13.29 8.26 -10.03
CA TRP A 19 12.96 9.01 -8.84
C TRP A 19 12.04 8.23 -7.92
N CYS A 20 12.54 7.94 -6.72
CA CYS A 20 11.76 7.39 -5.62
C CYS A 20 11.59 8.48 -4.55
N THR A 21 10.34 8.71 -4.12
CA THR A 21 10.02 9.75 -3.13
C THR A 21 10.15 9.28 -1.69
N ALA A 22 10.59 8.04 -1.45
CA ALA A 22 10.80 7.51 -0.11
C ALA A 22 11.91 8.27 0.63
N ASP A 23 11.82 8.29 1.96
CA ASP A 23 12.89 8.81 2.83
C ASP A 23 14.12 7.90 2.73
N VAL A 24 15.30 8.49 2.56
CA VAL A 24 16.57 7.75 2.46
C VAL A 24 16.96 7.03 3.75
N GLY A 25 16.39 7.42 4.89
CA GLY A 25 16.56 6.73 6.18
C GLY A 25 15.70 5.49 6.34
N TRP A 26 14.85 5.17 5.34
CA TRP A 26 13.97 4.01 5.34
C TRP A 26 14.50 2.93 4.41
N ILE A 27 14.09 1.66 4.63
CA ILE A 27 14.59 0.56 3.79
C ILE A 27 14.28 0.76 2.30
N THR A 28 13.13 1.34 1.95
CA THR A 28 12.80 1.67 0.57
C THR A 28 13.80 2.64 -0.03
N GLY A 29 14.24 3.64 0.75
CA GLY A 29 15.31 4.56 0.34
C GLY A 29 16.62 3.84 0.12
N HIS A 30 17.01 2.94 1.04
CA HIS A 30 18.25 2.17 0.89
C HIS A 30 18.22 1.30 -0.37
N THR A 31 17.17 0.51 -0.54
CA THR A 31 17.06 -0.45 -1.64
C THR A 31 16.77 0.24 -2.97
N TYR A 32 15.81 1.18 -2.99
CA TYR A 32 15.22 1.71 -4.23
C TYR A 32 15.55 3.19 -4.52
N ILE A 33 16.38 3.86 -3.72
CA ILE A 33 17.02 5.12 -4.12
C ILE A 33 18.50 4.88 -4.41
N LEU A 34 19.17 4.09 -3.56
CA LEU A 34 20.62 3.90 -3.63
C LEU A 34 21.00 2.59 -4.33
N TYR A 35 20.78 1.44 -3.69
CA TYR A 35 21.39 0.19 -4.14
C TYR A 35 20.83 -0.30 -5.48
N GLY A 36 19.51 -0.39 -5.63
CA GLY A 36 18.86 -0.91 -6.83
C GLY A 36 19.19 -0.10 -8.08
N PRO A 37 18.84 1.19 -8.16
CA PRO A 37 19.10 2.00 -9.34
C PRO A 37 20.59 2.10 -9.68
N LEU A 38 21.44 2.38 -8.70
CA LEU A 38 22.87 2.59 -8.94
C LEU A 38 23.59 1.31 -9.35
N SER A 39 23.23 0.14 -8.80
CA SER A 39 23.80 -1.14 -9.22
C SER A 39 23.43 -1.51 -10.65
N ASN A 40 22.32 -1.00 -11.16
CA ASN A 40 21.90 -1.15 -12.56
C ASN A 40 22.41 -0.02 -13.47
N GLY A 41 23.19 0.93 -12.94
CA GLY A 41 23.74 2.05 -13.67
C GLY A 41 22.71 3.12 -14.07
N ALA A 42 21.54 3.13 -13.44
CA ALA A 42 20.54 4.18 -13.62
C ALA A 42 20.95 5.47 -12.89
N THR A 43 20.44 6.60 -13.33
CA THR A 43 20.55 7.86 -12.59
C THR A 43 19.43 7.93 -11.57
N SER A 44 19.78 8.04 -10.28
CA SER A 44 18.81 8.21 -9.20
C SER A 44 18.71 9.68 -8.81
N LEU A 45 17.50 10.23 -8.86
CA LEU A 45 17.21 11.58 -8.36
C LEU A 45 16.90 11.51 -6.86
N MET A 46 17.55 12.40 -6.09
CA MET A 46 17.26 12.62 -4.68
C MET A 46 16.71 14.03 -4.51
N PHE A 47 15.55 14.14 -3.89
CA PHE A 47 14.86 15.41 -3.69
C PHE A 47 14.78 15.76 -2.21
N GLU A 48 15.34 16.91 -1.84
CA GLU A 48 15.21 17.46 -0.50
C GLU A 48 14.12 18.55 -0.51
N GLY A 49 12.92 18.17 -0.10
CA GLY A 49 11.80 19.10 -0.09
C GLY A 49 10.47 18.40 0.10
N VAL A 50 9.40 19.20 -0.01
CA VAL A 50 8.02 18.71 0.06
C VAL A 50 7.46 18.65 -1.37
N PRO A 51 6.92 17.50 -1.82
CA PRO A 51 6.42 17.33 -3.20
C PRO A 51 5.30 18.30 -3.61
N THR A 52 4.67 18.96 -2.66
CA THR A 52 3.57 19.91 -2.88
C THR A 52 3.98 21.37 -2.65
N TYR A 53 5.26 21.68 -2.45
CA TYR A 53 5.74 23.04 -2.24
C TYR A 53 6.67 23.48 -3.37
N PRO A 54 6.52 24.71 -3.92
CA PRO A 54 5.60 25.79 -3.53
C PRO A 54 4.17 25.61 -4.07
N THR A 55 3.94 24.67 -4.98
CA THR A 55 2.66 24.38 -5.62
C THR A 55 2.40 22.89 -5.66
N ALA A 56 1.15 22.48 -5.81
CA ALA A 56 0.78 21.06 -5.92
C ALA A 56 1.28 20.40 -7.23
N SER A 57 1.71 21.20 -8.22
CA SER A 57 2.35 20.71 -9.45
C SER A 57 3.84 20.34 -9.27
N ARG A 58 4.45 20.70 -8.14
CA ARG A 58 5.91 20.57 -7.91
C ARG A 58 6.48 19.19 -8.24
N CYS A 59 5.76 18.14 -7.84
CA CYS A 59 6.16 16.76 -8.11
C CYS A 59 6.29 16.50 -9.61
N TRP A 60 5.35 16.97 -10.39
CA TRP A 60 5.26 16.76 -11.83
C TRP A 60 6.23 17.68 -12.59
N GLU A 61 6.45 18.90 -12.09
CA GLU A 61 7.46 19.82 -12.61
C GLU A 61 8.87 19.20 -12.51
N ILE A 62 9.20 18.57 -11.37
CA ILE A 62 10.45 17.84 -11.19
C ILE A 62 10.57 16.71 -12.21
N CYS A 63 9.49 15.98 -12.45
CA CYS A 63 9.49 14.91 -13.46
C CYS A 63 9.82 15.44 -14.86
N ASP A 64 9.28 16.59 -15.24
CA ASP A 64 9.54 17.22 -16.54
C ASP A 64 10.95 17.83 -16.60
N GLU A 65 11.34 18.61 -15.59
CA GLU A 65 12.64 19.31 -15.52
C GLU A 65 13.81 18.34 -15.62
N HIS A 66 13.70 17.22 -14.92
CA HIS A 66 14.76 16.21 -14.89
C HIS A 66 14.53 15.05 -15.87
N GLU A 67 13.46 15.08 -16.66
CA GLU A 67 13.10 14.03 -17.62
C GLU A 67 13.06 12.64 -16.96
N ILE A 68 12.34 12.52 -15.83
CA ILE A 68 12.21 11.28 -15.08
C ILE A 68 11.51 10.22 -15.93
N ASN A 69 12.10 9.03 -16.01
CA ASN A 69 11.53 7.91 -16.76
C ASN A 69 10.75 6.95 -15.88
N ILE A 70 11.14 6.82 -14.62
CA ILE A 70 10.52 5.92 -13.65
C ILE A 70 10.23 6.71 -12.38
N PHE A 71 8.97 6.82 -12.02
CA PHE A 71 8.52 7.50 -10.82
C PHE A 71 7.93 6.49 -9.83
N TYR A 72 8.48 6.42 -8.62
CA TYR A 72 8.16 5.40 -7.62
C TYR A 72 7.80 6.06 -6.30
N THR A 73 6.57 5.84 -5.81
CA THR A 73 6.04 6.55 -4.63
C THR A 73 5.07 5.68 -3.83
N ALA A 74 4.61 6.18 -2.69
CA ALA A 74 3.64 5.48 -1.86
C ALA A 74 2.19 5.82 -2.27
N PRO A 75 1.24 4.88 -2.16
CA PRO A 75 -0.19 5.14 -2.38
C PRO A 75 -0.75 6.31 -1.56
N THR A 76 -0.29 6.50 -0.32
CA THR A 76 -0.65 7.69 0.48
C THR A 76 -0.25 8.99 -0.21
N ALA A 77 0.93 9.06 -0.82
CA ALA A 77 1.35 10.24 -1.58
C ALA A 77 0.49 10.44 -2.83
N ILE A 78 0.14 9.35 -3.52
CA ILE A 78 -0.74 9.38 -4.69
C ILE A 78 -2.12 9.95 -4.30
N ARG A 79 -2.73 9.43 -3.24
CA ARG A 79 -4.03 9.94 -2.74
C ARG A 79 -3.96 11.41 -2.33
N ALA A 80 -2.88 11.81 -1.67
CA ALA A 80 -2.68 13.21 -1.29
C ALA A 80 -2.56 14.13 -2.53
N LEU A 81 -1.86 13.70 -3.58
CA LEU A 81 -1.75 14.46 -4.82
C LEU A 81 -3.08 14.47 -5.60
N MET A 82 -3.80 13.35 -5.63
CA MET A 82 -5.11 13.23 -6.24
C MET A 82 -6.13 14.18 -5.59
N SER A 83 -6.12 14.32 -4.27
CA SER A 83 -7.03 15.20 -3.53
C SER A 83 -6.80 16.68 -3.78
N LEU A 84 -5.67 17.08 -4.35
CA LEU A 84 -5.35 18.47 -4.67
C LEU A 84 -5.92 18.93 -6.02
N GLY A 85 -6.32 18.00 -6.89
CA GLY A 85 -6.96 18.27 -8.17
C GLY A 85 -6.10 17.92 -9.40
N ASP A 86 -6.77 17.56 -10.48
CA ASP A 86 -6.17 17.12 -11.74
C ASP A 86 -5.47 18.26 -12.51
N GLU A 87 -5.86 19.50 -12.28
CA GLU A 87 -5.28 20.68 -12.92
C GLU A 87 -3.79 20.84 -12.64
N PHE A 88 -3.32 20.45 -11.45
CA PHE A 88 -1.90 20.48 -11.09
C PHE A 88 -1.08 19.42 -11.84
N VAL A 89 -1.69 18.28 -12.14
CA VAL A 89 -1.10 17.27 -13.01
C VAL A 89 -1.12 17.74 -14.46
N GLY A 90 -2.26 18.28 -14.92
CA GLY A 90 -2.47 18.76 -16.29
C GLY A 90 -1.57 19.92 -16.70
N SER A 91 -1.02 20.67 -15.74
CA SER A 91 -0.08 21.79 -15.99
C SER A 91 1.28 21.34 -16.52
N THR A 92 1.61 20.04 -16.48
CA THR A 92 2.89 19.46 -16.87
C THR A 92 2.74 18.42 -17.96
N SER A 93 3.83 18.07 -18.66
CA SER A 93 3.76 17.15 -19.81
C SER A 93 3.98 15.70 -19.43
N ARG A 94 4.89 15.43 -18.51
CA ARG A 94 5.32 14.10 -18.01
C ARG A 94 5.67 13.10 -19.12
N LYS A 95 6.04 13.61 -20.31
CA LYS A 95 6.30 12.78 -21.52
C LYS A 95 7.46 11.81 -21.37
N SER A 96 8.38 12.12 -20.42
CA SER A 96 9.53 11.27 -20.14
C SER A 96 9.17 10.03 -19.31
N ILE A 97 8.07 10.07 -18.55
CA ILE A 97 7.67 8.97 -17.68
C ILE A 97 7.21 7.78 -18.54
N LYS A 98 7.79 6.62 -18.25
CA LYS A 98 7.47 5.33 -18.89
C LYS A 98 6.78 4.39 -17.90
N VAL A 99 7.19 4.45 -16.63
CA VAL A 99 6.73 3.56 -15.56
C VAL A 99 6.37 4.38 -14.34
N LEU A 100 5.23 4.06 -13.77
CA LEU A 100 4.72 4.55 -12.50
C LEU A 100 4.73 3.41 -11.50
N GLY A 101 5.45 3.54 -10.39
CA GLY A 101 5.55 2.47 -9.40
C GLY A 101 4.92 2.86 -8.07
N THR A 102 4.43 1.85 -7.33
CA THR A 102 3.85 2.02 -5.99
C THR A 102 4.46 1.08 -4.98
N VAL A 103 4.58 1.54 -3.73
CA VAL A 103 5.25 0.82 -2.65
C VAL A 103 4.78 1.23 -1.27
N GLY A 104 4.84 0.29 -0.34
CA GLY A 104 4.76 0.55 1.09
C GLY A 104 3.42 0.25 1.73
N GLU A 105 2.36 0.26 0.95
CA GLU A 105 1.01 -0.16 1.33
C GLU A 105 0.20 -0.60 0.10
N PRO A 106 -0.89 -1.36 0.26
CA PRO A 106 -1.76 -1.67 -0.87
C PRO A 106 -2.33 -0.40 -1.49
N ILE A 107 -2.32 -0.33 -2.82
CA ILE A 107 -3.00 0.74 -3.54
C ILE A 107 -4.46 0.34 -3.80
N ASN A 108 -5.40 1.22 -3.48
CA ASN A 108 -6.80 0.98 -3.82
C ASN A 108 -7.02 1.20 -5.34
N PRO A 109 -8.01 0.51 -5.95
CA PRO A 109 -8.26 0.58 -7.38
C PRO A 109 -8.47 1.99 -7.92
N GLU A 110 -9.13 2.87 -7.17
CA GLU A 110 -9.39 4.25 -7.57
C GLU A 110 -8.11 5.07 -7.70
N ALA A 111 -7.23 5.02 -6.69
CA ALA A 111 -5.94 5.69 -6.77
C ALA A 111 -5.05 5.09 -7.86
N TRP A 112 -5.15 3.78 -8.11
CA TRP A 112 -4.47 3.11 -9.20
C TRP A 112 -4.98 3.63 -10.56
N ASP A 113 -6.29 3.69 -10.74
CA ASP A 113 -6.91 4.19 -11.98
C ASP A 113 -6.59 5.67 -12.23
N TRP A 114 -6.62 6.50 -11.17
CA TRP A 114 -6.19 7.89 -11.27
C TRP A 114 -4.70 8.00 -11.66
N TYR A 115 -3.85 7.21 -11.03
CA TYR A 115 -2.42 7.20 -11.30
C TYR A 115 -2.13 6.78 -12.75
N TYR A 116 -2.84 5.77 -13.25
CA TYR A 116 -2.76 5.32 -14.63
C TYR A 116 -3.33 6.34 -15.63
N SER A 117 -4.56 6.83 -15.36
CA SER A 117 -5.31 7.63 -16.34
C SER A 117 -4.89 9.09 -16.36
N VAL A 118 -4.68 9.72 -15.20
CA VAL A 118 -4.38 11.14 -15.06
C VAL A 118 -2.86 11.38 -15.09
N VAL A 119 -2.10 10.71 -14.23
CA VAL A 119 -0.65 10.91 -14.17
C VAL A 119 0.04 10.25 -15.37
N GLY A 120 -0.28 9.01 -15.64
CA GLY A 120 0.31 8.20 -16.71
C GLY A 120 -0.28 8.45 -18.09
N ASN A 121 -1.33 9.25 -18.21
CA ASN A 121 -1.99 9.59 -19.47
C ASN A 121 -2.40 8.34 -20.27
N LYS A 122 -2.75 7.24 -19.58
CA LYS A 122 -3.06 5.90 -20.11
C LYS A 122 -1.96 5.29 -20.99
N SER A 123 -0.74 5.78 -20.86
CA SER A 123 0.43 5.36 -21.63
C SER A 123 1.57 4.79 -20.79
N CYS A 124 1.55 5.03 -19.48
CA CYS A 124 2.51 4.49 -18.53
C CYS A 124 1.91 3.29 -17.81
N GLU A 125 2.71 2.26 -17.60
CA GLU A 125 2.28 1.12 -16.78
C GLU A 125 2.40 1.45 -15.30
N VAL A 126 1.42 1.00 -14.50
CA VAL A 126 1.44 1.09 -13.05
C VAL A 126 1.94 -0.23 -12.49
N ILE A 127 3.08 -0.17 -11.83
CA ILE A 127 3.78 -1.31 -11.23
C ILE A 127 3.59 -1.24 -9.73
N ASP A 128 2.60 -1.98 -9.22
CA ASP A 128 2.42 -2.14 -7.78
C ASP A 128 3.36 -3.22 -7.25
N THR A 129 4.07 -2.92 -6.16
CA THR A 129 5.10 -3.81 -5.64
C THR A 129 4.80 -4.19 -4.21
N TRP A 130 4.81 -5.50 -3.91
CA TRP A 130 4.74 -5.97 -2.55
C TRP A 130 6.08 -6.53 -2.08
N TRP A 131 6.51 -6.04 -0.95
CA TRP A 131 7.67 -6.49 -0.19
C TRP A 131 7.65 -5.90 1.22
N GLN A 132 8.57 -6.37 2.05
CA GLN A 132 8.72 -5.92 3.43
C GLN A 132 10.18 -5.53 3.70
N THR A 133 10.43 -4.83 4.79
CA THR A 133 11.80 -4.54 5.25
C THR A 133 12.62 -5.83 5.34
N GLU A 134 12.01 -6.88 5.86
CA GLU A 134 12.61 -8.18 6.13
C GLU A 134 12.80 -9.02 4.86
N THR A 135 12.07 -8.74 3.82
CA THR A 135 12.28 -9.39 2.52
C THR A 135 13.45 -8.80 1.74
N GLY A 136 13.83 -7.56 2.06
CA GLY A 136 14.98 -6.85 1.50
C GLY A 136 14.81 -6.38 0.04
N SER A 137 13.89 -7.00 -0.69
CA SER A 137 13.55 -6.66 -2.08
C SER A 137 12.12 -7.05 -2.40
N VAL A 138 11.62 -6.60 -3.55
CA VAL A 138 10.29 -6.94 -4.09
C VAL A 138 10.17 -8.44 -4.29
N LEU A 139 9.07 -9.02 -3.82
CA LEU A 139 8.72 -10.43 -3.97
C LEU A 139 7.52 -10.68 -4.87
N ILE A 140 6.59 -9.74 -4.96
CA ILE A 140 5.42 -9.82 -5.87
C ILE A 140 5.33 -8.50 -6.61
N SER A 141 5.31 -8.55 -7.95
CA SER A 141 5.27 -7.36 -8.80
C SER A 141 5.01 -7.72 -10.26
N PRO A 142 4.25 -6.92 -11.00
CA PRO A 142 4.22 -7.03 -12.45
C PRO A 142 5.59 -6.68 -13.06
N ILE A 143 5.82 -7.21 -14.24
CA ILE A 143 6.97 -6.87 -15.07
C ILE A 143 6.49 -5.89 -16.14
N ALA A 144 7.04 -4.68 -16.13
CA ALA A 144 6.68 -3.65 -17.08
C ALA A 144 6.82 -4.14 -18.54
N GLY A 145 5.79 -3.93 -19.37
CA GLY A 145 5.74 -4.35 -20.75
C GLY A 145 5.46 -5.84 -20.97
N ILE A 146 5.28 -6.63 -19.92
CA ILE A 146 5.10 -8.08 -20.02
C ILE A 146 3.86 -8.56 -19.26
N THR A 147 3.69 -8.15 -18.01
CA THR A 147 2.59 -8.62 -17.17
C THR A 147 1.38 -7.70 -17.31
N PRO A 148 0.23 -8.19 -17.80
CA PRO A 148 -1.01 -7.40 -17.74
C PRO A 148 -1.31 -7.02 -16.29
N THR A 149 -1.62 -5.76 -16.05
CA THR A 149 -1.91 -5.27 -14.69
C THR A 149 -3.40 -5.25 -14.41
N LYS A 150 -3.76 -5.44 -13.13
CA LYS A 150 -5.13 -5.29 -12.62
C LYS A 150 -5.10 -4.25 -11.50
N PRO A 151 -6.05 -3.31 -11.43
CA PRO A 151 -6.08 -2.27 -10.40
C PRO A 151 -5.99 -2.85 -8.98
N GLY A 152 -5.04 -2.34 -8.20
CA GLY A 152 -4.83 -2.76 -6.81
C GLY A 152 -4.12 -4.11 -6.61
N SER A 153 -3.72 -4.79 -7.70
CA SER A 153 -3.02 -6.07 -7.62
C SER A 153 -1.51 -5.89 -7.71
N ALA A 154 -0.78 -6.52 -6.80
CA ALA A 154 0.68 -6.70 -6.92
C ALA A 154 1.05 -7.76 -7.97
N THR A 155 0.07 -8.42 -8.56
CA THR A 155 0.13 -9.39 -9.64
C THR A 155 0.85 -10.71 -9.31
N LEU A 156 1.93 -11.04 -10.02
CA LEU A 156 2.57 -12.35 -9.99
C LEU A 156 3.84 -12.35 -9.11
N PRO A 157 4.21 -13.51 -8.57
CA PRO A 157 5.47 -13.68 -7.86
C PRO A 157 6.67 -13.31 -8.73
N PHE A 158 7.65 -12.67 -8.10
CA PHE A 158 8.94 -12.44 -8.74
C PHE A 158 9.72 -13.76 -8.92
N PHE A 159 10.66 -13.78 -9.84
CA PHE A 159 11.40 -15.01 -10.20
C PHE A 159 12.05 -15.69 -9.01
N GLY A 160 11.74 -16.98 -8.83
CA GLY A 160 12.28 -17.81 -7.76
C GLY A 160 11.58 -17.64 -6.41
N VAL A 161 10.64 -16.71 -6.28
CA VAL A 161 9.82 -16.53 -5.07
C VAL A 161 8.60 -17.46 -5.14
N ARG A 162 8.25 -18.07 -4.00
CA ARG A 162 7.10 -18.98 -3.87
C ARG A 162 6.13 -18.48 -2.79
N PRO A 163 5.33 -17.44 -3.07
CA PRO A 163 4.27 -17.03 -2.18
C PRO A 163 3.12 -18.02 -2.28
N GLU A 164 2.54 -18.33 -1.12
CA GLU A 164 1.36 -19.18 -1.01
C GLU A 164 0.39 -18.61 0.00
N LEU A 165 -0.85 -19.07 -0.05
CA LEU A 165 -1.89 -18.72 0.91
C LEU A 165 -2.18 -19.90 1.81
N TYR A 166 -2.16 -19.65 3.12
CA TYR A 166 -2.47 -20.65 4.13
C TYR A 166 -3.70 -20.18 4.94
N ASP A 167 -4.56 -21.12 5.28
CA ASP A 167 -5.64 -20.85 6.22
C ASP A 167 -5.14 -20.77 7.67
N GLU A 168 -6.04 -20.51 8.61
CA GLU A 168 -5.74 -20.41 10.04
C GLU A 168 -5.20 -21.71 10.65
N ASN A 169 -5.51 -22.85 10.03
CA ASN A 169 -5.09 -24.18 10.48
C ASN A 169 -3.72 -24.57 9.87
N GLY A 170 -3.12 -23.69 9.06
CA GLY A 170 -1.87 -23.98 8.37
C GLY A 170 -2.04 -24.86 7.12
N THR A 171 -3.26 -24.93 6.56
CA THR A 171 -3.52 -25.69 5.34
C THR A 171 -3.33 -24.80 4.12
N LYS A 172 -2.49 -25.25 3.20
CA LYS A 172 -2.24 -24.55 1.94
C LYS A 172 -3.50 -24.50 1.08
N GLN A 173 -3.81 -23.32 0.60
CA GLN A 173 -4.94 -23.06 -0.29
C GLN A 173 -4.52 -23.10 -1.75
N SER A 174 -5.33 -23.69 -2.61
CA SER A 174 -5.07 -23.83 -4.05
C SER A 174 -6.09 -23.03 -4.89
N GLY A 175 -5.68 -22.59 -6.09
CA GLY A 175 -6.53 -21.82 -7.00
C GLY A 175 -6.91 -20.44 -6.45
N GLU A 176 -8.12 -19.99 -6.75
CA GLU A 176 -8.69 -18.78 -6.17
C GLU A 176 -8.88 -18.96 -4.66
N ALA A 177 -8.30 -18.09 -3.86
CA ALA A 177 -8.32 -18.22 -2.41
C ALA A 177 -7.97 -16.91 -1.71
N SER A 178 -8.29 -16.86 -0.41
CA SER A 178 -7.81 -15.82 0.51
C SER A 178 -7.20 -16.49 1.73
N GLY A 179 -6.18 -15.86 2.33
CA GLY A 179 -5.52 -16.42 3.50
C GLY A 179 -4.30 -15.63 3.95
N ASN A 180 -3.56 -16.23 4.85
CA ASN A 180 -2.28 -15.72 5.32
C ASN A 180 -1.23 -15.89 4.21
N LEU A 181 -0.56 -14.81 3.85
CA LEU A 181 0.52 -14.85 2.87
C LEU A 181 1.79 -15.41 3.51
N VAL A 182 2.33 -16.44 2.90
CA VAL A 182 3.59 -17.08 3.33
C VAL A 182 4.53 -17.21 2.15
N ILE A 183 5.84 -17.35 2.44
CA ILE A 183 6.85 -17.65 1.41
C ILE A 183 7.48 -19.01 1.73
N GLU A 184 7.26 -20.00 0.87
CA GLU A 184 7.64 -21.40 1.11
C GLU A 184 9.13 -21.69 0.92
N SER A 185 9.88 -20.82 0.28
CA SER A 185 11.31 -21.04 0.03
C SER A 185 12.12 -19.78 0.27
N SER A 186 13.37 -19.95 0.68
CA SER A 186 14.32 -18.83 0.81
C SER A 186 14.55 -18.11 -0.51
N TRP A 187 14.84 -16.83 -0.42
CA TRP A 187 15.22 -15.97 -1.55
C TRP A 187 16.50 -15.18 -1.20
N PRO A 188 17.23 -14.63 -2.18
CA PRO A 188 18.56 -14.05 -1.94
C PRO A 188 18.60 -12.91 -0.92
N SER A 189 17.55 -12.07 -0.86
CA SER A 189 17.47 -10.88 0.00
C SER A 189 16.75 -11.12 1.34
N GLN A 190 16.40 -12.35 1.67
CA GLN A 190 15.73 -12.71 2.92
C GLN A 190 16.54 -12.25 4.14
N ILE A 191 15.86 -11.73 5.16
CA ILE A 191 16.45 -11.43 6.47
C ILE A 191 17.20 -12.64 7.02
N ARG A 192 18.39 -12.42 7.54
CA ARG A 192 19.24 -13.47 8.13
C ARG A 192 19.26 -13.44 9.64
N SER A 193 19.03 -12.27 10.22
CA SER A 193 19.02 -12.07 11.67
C SER A 193 18.49 -10.67 12.01
N VAL A 194 18.06 -10.51 13.25
CA VAL A 194 17.90 -9.21 13.92
C VAL A 194 19.16 -8.95 14.74
N TYR A 195 19.64 -7.71 14.73
CA TYR A 195 20.87 -7.33 15.41
C TYR A 195 20.79 -7.67 16.91
N ASN A 196 21.73 -8.46 17.39
CA ASN A 196 21.82 -9.00 18.76
C ASN A 196 20.60 -9.79 19.26
N ASP A 197 19.66 -10.15 18.37
CA ASP A 197 18.44 -10.86 18.77
C ASP A 197 17.97 -11.80 17.63
N HIS A 198 18.73 -12.84 17.37
CA HIS A 198 18.40 -13.83 16.34
C HIS A 198 17.08 -14.56 16.65
N GLN A 199 16.81 -14.82 17.93
CA GLN A 199 15.61 -15.54 18.35
C GLN A 199 14.35 -14.77 17.98
N ARG A 200 14.35 -13.46 18.10
CA ARG A 200 13.24 -12.59 17.68
C ARG A 200 12.87 -12.79 16.21
N MET A 201 13.85 -12.93 15.32
CA MET A 201 13.57 -13.23 13.92
C MET A 201 12.84 -14.58 13.77
N ILE A 202 13.30 -15.61 14.48
CA ILE A 202 12.66 -16.93 14.43
C ILE A 202 11.23 -16.86 14.98
N ASP A 203 11.05 -16.24 16.13
CA ASP A 203 9.75 -16.14 16.80
C ASP A 203 8.74 -15.34 15.98
N THR A 204 9.20 -14.29 15.29
CA THR A 204 8.31 -13.41 14.51
C THR A 204 7.90 -14.04 13.18
N TYR A 205 8.85 -14.65 12.45
CA TYR A 205 8.61 -15.00 11.04
C TYR A 205 8.55 -16.51 10.76
N PHE A 206 9.01 -17.38 11.69
CA PHE A 206 9.13 -18.81 11.45
C PHE A 206 8.46 -19.68 12.51
N SER A 207 7.85 -19.08 13.54
CA SER A 207 7.17 -19.83 14.61
C SER A 207 5.75 -20.24 14.24
N THR A 208 5.04 -19.41 13.47
CA THR A 208 3.63 -19.66 13.08
C THR A 208 3.51 -20.87 12.18
N TYR A 209 4.37 -20.97 11.18
CA TYR A 209 4.44 -22.12 10.26
C TYR A 209 5.86 -22.65 10.23
N SER A 210 6.06 -23.90 10.61
CA SER A 210 7.41 -24.50 10.73
C SER A 210 8.19 -24.43 9.42
N ASN A 211 9.35 -23.76 9.43
CA ASN A 211 10.26 -23.57 8.30
C ASN A 211 9.67 -22.77 7.10
N ILE A 212 8.58 -22.07 7.31
CA ILE A 212 7.94 -21.24 6.29
C ILE A 212 7.95 -19.78 6.80
N TYR A 213 8.37 -18.86 5.94
CA TYR A 213 8.35 -17.44 6.28
C TYR A 213 6.91 -16.93 6.30
N PHE A 214 6.42 -16.55 7.47
CA PHE A 214 5.13 -15.92 7.66
C PHE A 214 5.27 -14.40 7.54
N THR A 215 4.60 -13.81 6.57
CA THR A 215 4.73 -12.38 6.28
C THR A 215 3.99 -11.50 7.29
N GLY A 216 3.00 -12.04 8.00
CA GLY A 216 2.06 -11.27 8.79
C GLY A 216 1.08 -10.44 7.95
N ASP A 217 1.07 -10.63 6.63
CA ASP A 217 0.11 -10.02 5.72
C ASP A 217 -0.93 -11.06 5.29
N GLY A 218 -2.16 -10.61 5.10
CA GLY A 218 -3.19 -11.35 4.39
C GLY A 218 -3.15 -11.03 2.91
N ALA A 219 -3.55 -12.00 2.09
CA ALA A 219 -3.68 -11.78 0.67
C ALA A 219 -4.84 -12.58 0.07
N LYS A 220 -5.28 -12.14 -1.10
CA LYS A 220 -6.21 -12.84 -1.97
C LYS A 220 -5.49 -13.19 -3.27
N ARG A 221 -5.74 -14.39 -3.80
CA ARG A 221 -5.29 -14.83 -5.12
C ARG A 221 -6.50 -15.13 -5.99
N ASP A 222 -6.52 -14.61 -7.23
CA ASP A 222 -7.58 -14.89 -8.19
C ASP A 222 -7.30 -16.13 -9.04
N GLU A 223 -8.20 -16.41 -9.99
CA GLU A 223 -8.11 -17.54 -10.94
C GLU A 223 -6.88 -17.47 -11.86
N ASP A 224 -6.39 -16.26 -12.15
CA ASP A 224 -5.19 -16.04 -12.97
C ASP A 224 -3.88 -16.15 -12.14
N GLY A 225 -4.00 -16.36 -10.82
CA GLY A 225 -2.87 -16.46 -9.90
C GLY A 225 -2.32 -15.10 -9.43
N TYR A 226 -3.06 -14.02 -9.64
CA TYR A 226 -2.67 -12.67 -9.23
C TYR A 226 -2.96 -12.45 -7.76
N PHE A 227 -2.07 -11.74 -7.08
CA PHE A 227 -2.16 -11.45 -5.64
C PHE A 227 -2.62 -10.01 -5.37
N TRP A 228 -3.61 -9.88 -4.49
CA TRP A 228 -3.98 -8.63 -3.81
C TRP A 228 -3.61 -8.75 -2.35
N ILE A 229 -2.85 -7.79 -1.85
CA ILE A 229 -2.53 -7.71 -0.43
C ILE A 229 -3.71 -7.06 0.29
N THR A 230 -4.28 -7.75 1.26
CA THR A 230 -5.48 -7.30 1.97
C THR A 230 -5.18 -6.55 3.28
N GLY A 231 -3.91 -6.46 3.64
CA GLY A 231 -3.43 -5.78 4.83
C GLY A 231 -2.74 -6.70 5.82
N ARG A 232 -2.45 -6.17 7.02
CA ARG A 232 -1.83 -6.96 8.09
C ARG A 232 -2.84 -7.94 8.69
N VAL A 233 -2.38 -9.13 9.04
CA VAL A 233 -3.22 -10.14 9.70
C VAL A 233 -3.64 -9.68 11.10
N ASP A 234 -2.79 -8.92 11.77
CA ASP A 234 -3.04 -8.28 13.07
C ASP A 234 -3.99 -7.05 12.98
N ASP A 235 -4.16 -6.47 11.79
CA ASP A 235 -5.12 -5.39 11.52
C ASP A 235 -6.49 -5.95 11.02
N VAL A 236 -6.71 -7.26 11.03
CA VAL A 236 -7.98 -7.87 10.64
C VAL A 236 -8.97 -7.81 11.79
N LEU A 237 -10.14 -7.24 11.52
CA LEU A 237 -11.25 -7.15 12.46
C LEU A 237 -12.04 -8.45 12.48
N ASN A 238 -12.45 -8.87 13.66
CA ASN A 238 -13.34 -10.03 13.84
C ASN A 238 -14.73 -9.57 14.23
N VAL A 239 -15.53 -9.18 13.23
CA VAL A 239 -16.86 -8.60 13.41
C VAL A 239 -17.92 -9.71 13.31
N SER A 240 -18.56 -10.04 14.40
CA SER A 240 -19.62 -11.09 14.44
C SER A 240 -19.15 -12.44 13.85
N GLY A 241 -17.89 -12.81 14.07
CA GLY A 241 -17.30 -14.04 13.55
C GLY A 241 -16.83 -13.99 12.10
N HIS A 242 -16.92 -12.83 11.45
CA HIS A 242 -16.40 -12.62 10.10
C HIS A 242 -15.10 -11.82 10.16
N ARG A 243 -14.11 -12.25 9.40
CA ARG A 243 -12.84 -11.52 9.26
C ARG A 243 -12.98 -10.45 8.18
N LEU A 244 -12.68 -9.23 8.56
CA LEU A 244 -12.77 -8.06 7.69
C LEU A 244 -11.45 -7.29 7.77
N GLY A 245 -10.80 -7.07 6.64
CA GLY A 245 -9.59 -6.27 6.57
C GLY A 245 -9.89 -4.78 6.80
N THR A 246 -9.12 -4.13 7.68
CA THR A 246 -9.25 -2.67 7.88
C THR A 246 -9.08 -1.92 6.56
N ALA A 247 -8.12 -2.33 5.73
CA ALA A 247 -7.84 -1.74 4.43
C ALA A 247 -9.03 -1.82 3.45
N GLU A 248 -9.88 -2.84 3.56
CA GLU A 248 -11.06 -3.00 2.72
C GLU A 248 -12.11 -1.92 3.06
N VAL A 249 -12.36 -1.71 4.35
CA VAL A 249 -13.28 -0.66 4.82
C VAL A 249 -12.73 0.74 4.54
N GLU A 250 -11.42 0.96 4.73
CA GLU A 250 -10.74 2.20 4.39
C GLU A 250 -10.88 2.52 2.90
N SER A 251 -10.65 1.54 2.04
CA SER A 251 -10.82 1.68 0.58
C SER A 251 -12.25 2.06 0.20
N ALA A 252 -13.25 1.39 0.80
CA ALA A 252 -14.65 1.74 0.55
C ALA A 252 -14.98 3.16 1.00
N LEU A 253 -14.46 3.62 2.14
CA LEU A 253 -14.68 5.00 2.60
C LEU A 253 -14.07 6.03 1.65
N VAL A 254 -12.86 5.77 1.14
CA VAL A 254 -12.16 6.67 0.21
C VAL A 254 -12.82 6.71 -1.18
N LEU A 255 -13.63 5.72 -1.56
CA LEU A 255 -14.46 5.79 -2.78
C LEU A 255 -15.55 6.89 -2.68
N HIS A 256 -15.89 7.34 -1.48
CA HIS A 256 -16.88 8.39 -1.32
C HIS A 256 -16.27 9.77 -1.66
N PRO A 257 -16.92 10.59 -2.52
CA PRO A 257 -16.32 11.83 -3.08
C PRO A 257 -15.83 12.85 -2.05
N VAL A 258 -16.41 12.86 -0.86
CA VAL A 258 -16.05 13.81 0.20
C VAL A 258 -14.95 13.32 1.12
N VAL A 259 -14.48 12.07 0.99
CA VAL A 259 -13.45 11.48 1.85
C VAL A 259 -12.10 11.51 1.16
N ALA A 260 -11.15 12.25 1.72
CA ALA A 260 -9.77 12.31 1.24
C ALA A 260 -8.92 11.14 1.74
N GLU A 261 -9.06 10.79 3.03
CA GLU A 261 -8.33 9.70 3.67
C GLU A 261 -9.21 9.02 4.71
N ALA A 262 -8.96 7.74 4.94
CA ALA A 262 -9.60 6.98 6.00
C ALA A 262 -8.60 6.07 6.72
N ALA A 263 -8.84 5.85 8.00
CA ALA A 263 -8.16 4.84 8.81
C ALA A 263 -9.19 4.10 9.65
N VAL A 264 -9.04 2.79 9.77
CA VAL A 264 -9.98 1.95 10.50
C VAL A 264 -9.24 1.16 11.58
N VAL A 265 -9.84 1.10 12.75
CA VAL A 265 -9.39 0.29 13.88
C VAL A 265 -10.55 -0.50 14.46
N GLY A 266 -10.23 -1.62 15.10
CA GLY A 266 -11.21 -2.37 15.88
C GLY A 266 -11.29 -1.85 17.31
N PHE A 267 -12.47 -1.90 17.90
CA PHE A 267 -12.67 -1.68 19.33
C PHE A 267 -13.54 -2.80 19.92
N GLU A 268 -13.46 -3.00 21.22
CA GLU A 268 -14.31 -4.01 21.88
C GLU A 268 -15.78 -3.64 21.77
N HIS A 269 -16.59 -4.57 21.24
CA HIS A 269 -18.02 -4.37 21.09
C HIS A 269 -18.79 -5.49 21.79
N PRO A 270 -19.70 -5.16 22.74
CA PRO A 270 -20.33 -6.15 23.62
C PRO A 270 -21.17 -7.23 22.91
N ILE A 271 -21.63 -6.95 21.69
CA ILE A 271 -22.46 -7.89 20.92
C ILE A 271 -21.71 -8.54 19.78
N LYS A 272 -20.81 -7.79 19.09
CA LYS A 272 -20.15 -8.24 17.87
C LYS A 272 -18.77 -8.84 18.12
N GLY A 273 -18.26 -8.77 19.35
CA GLY A 273 -16.87 -9.05 19.70
C GLY A 273 -15.96 -7.86 19.37
N GLN A 274 -15.86 -7.51 18.10
CA GLN A 274 -15.21 -6.27 17.66
C GLN A 274 -16.19 -5.40 16.87
N GLY A 275 -16.15 -4.11 17.14
CA GLY A 275 -16.79 -3.05 16.35
C GLY A 275 -15.80 -2.39 15.42
N ILE A 276 -16.29 -1.66 14.44
CA ILE A 276 -15.51 -0.95 13.42
C ILE A 276 -15.54 0.54 13.76
N TYR A 277 -14.36 1.11 14.07
CA TYR A 277 -14.20 2.54 14.26
C TYR A 277 -13.41 3.12 13.10
N ALA A 278 -14.04 4.03 12.36
CA ALA A 278 -13.44 4.69 11.21
C ALA A 278 -13.10 6.16 11.55
N PHE A 279 -11.91 6.57 11.18
CA PHE A 279 -11.47 7.97 11.19
C PHE A 279 -11.38 8.44 9.74
N VAL A 280 -12.03 9.56 9.42
CA VAL A 280 -12.04 10.09 8.05
C VAL A 280 -11.49 11.51 8.04
N THR A 281 -10.65 11.82 7.05
CA THR A 281 -10.27 13.17 6.69
C THR A 281 -11.08 13.56 5.46
N LEU A 282 -11.78 14.67 5.53
CA LEU A 282 -12.62 15.13 4.43
C LEU A 282 -11.82 15.92 3.39
N MET A 283 -12.38 16.01 2.18
CA MET A 283 -11.89 16.89 1.13
C MET A 283 -11.96 18.35 1.58
N VAL A 284 -11.11 19.19 1.03
CA VAL A 284 -11.06 20.62 1.37
C VAL A 284 -12.38 21.29 1.04
N GLY A 285 -12.97 21.94 2.03
CA GLY A 285 -14.25 22.63 1.88
C GLY A 285 -15.48 21.82 2.32
N GLU A 286 -15.31 20.55 2.67
CA GLU A 286 -16.38 19.72 3.20
C GLU A 286 -16.44 19.80 4.73
N GLU A 287 -17.65 19.69 5.29
CA GLU A 287 -17.91 19.72 6.72
C GLU A 287 -18.50 18.39 7.20
N PHE A 288 -18.03 17.92 8.33
CA PHE A 288 -18.53 16.69 8.94
C PHE A 288 -19.85 16.95 9.68
N SER A 289 -20.84 16.10 9.44
CA SER A 289 -22.12 16.13 10.14
C SER A 289 -22.61 14.71 10.47
N ASP A 290 -23.62 14.60 11.32
CA ASP A 290 -24.25 13.32 11.65
C ASP A 290 -24.90 12.69 10.42
N GLU A 291 -25.46 13.52 9.53
CA GLU A 291 -26.04 13.06 8.26
C GLU A 291 -24.96 12.46 7.34
N LEU A 292 -23.80 13.12 7.22
CA LEU A 292 -22.67 12.60 6.44
C LEU A 292 -22.14 11.31 7.06
N SER A 293 -22.04 11.23 8.39
CA SER A 293 -21.65 9.99 9.07
C SER A 293 -22.60 8.82 8.74
N ALA A 294 -23.91 9.08 8.76
CA ALA A 294 -24.91 8.08 8.38
C ALA A 294 -24.81 7.69 6.89
N GLU A 295 -24.55 8.65 6.01
CA GLU A 295 -24.33 8.42 4.58
C GLU A 295 -23.11 7.53 4.34
N LEU A 296 -21.96 7.86 4.93
CA LEU A 296 -20.73 7.09 4.82
C LEU A 296 -20.91 5.65 5.33
N ARG A 297 -21.59 5.46 6.45
CA ARG A 297 -21.92 4.11 6.97
C ARG A 297 -22.75 3.30 5.98
N ASN A 298 -23.74 3.93 5.37
CA ASN A 298 -24.60 3.26 4.37
C ASN A 298 -23.85 2.99 3.08
N PHE A 299 -22.96 3.89 2.68
CA PHE A 299 -22.10 3.75 1.51
C PHE A 299 -21.19 2.51 1.65
N VAL A 300 -20.44 2.39 2.77
CA VAL A 300 -19.62 1.20 3.05
C VAL A 300 -20.47 -0.08 3.07
N GLY A 301 -21.66 -0.02 3.66
CA GLY A 301 -22.58 -1.16 3.68
C GLY A 301 -23.09 -1.58 2.30
N LYS A 302 -23.13 -0.68 1.33
CA LYS A 302 -23.48 -0.95 -0.07
C LYS A 302 -22.30 -1.53 -0.85
N GLU A 303 -21.10 -0.98 -0.63
CA GLU A 303 -19.89 -1.39 -1.36
C GLU A 303 -19.37 -2.78 -0.93
N ILE A 304 -19.34 -3.05 0.37
CA ILE A 304 -18.79 -4.32 0.91
C ILE A 304 -19.90 -5.24 1.41
N GLY A 305 -20.85 -4.69 2.14
CA GLY A 305 -21.93 -5.44 2.77
C GLY A 305 -22.29 -4.92 4.16
N PRO A 306 -23.45 -5.32 4.72
CA PRO A 306 -23.96 -4.80 5.99
C PRO A 306 -23.03 -4.99 7.19
N ILE A 307 -22.21 -6.05 7.16
CA ILE A 307 -21.31 -6.40 8.25
C ILE A 307 -20.12 -5.44 8.35
N ALA A 308 -19.75 -4.78 7.23
CA ALA A 308 -18.64 -3.87 7.15
C ALA A 308 -19.00 -2.42 7.53
N LYS A 309 -20.28 -2.16 7.86
CA LYS A 309 -20.71 -0.83 8.28
C LYS A 309 -19.96 -0.40 9.53
N PRO A 310 -19.21 0.73 9.50
CA PRO A 310 -18.60 1.27 10.70
C PRO A 310 -19.61 1.52 11.81
N ASP A 311 -19.30 1.14 13.02
CA ASP A 311 -20.13 1.43 14.20
C ASP A 311 -19.99 2.90 14.59
N LEU A 312 -18.77 3.41 14.49
CA LEU A 312 -18.43 4.80 14.75
C LEU A 312 -17.65 5.38 13.57
N ILE A 313 -17.94 6.64 13.23
CA ILE A 313 -17.14 7.43 12.29
C ILE A 313 -16.80 8.76 12.95
N GLN A 314 -15.52 9.09 12.97
CA GLN A 314 -15.03 10.35 13.50
C GLN A 314 -14.29 11.13 12.43
N ASN A 315 -14.55 12.44 12.37
CA ASN A 315 -13.74 13.35 11.56
C ASN A 315 -12.39 13.59 12.22
N ALA A 316 -11.34 13.42 11.44
CA ALA A 316 -9.97 13.72 11.84
C ALA A 316 -9.39 14.74 10.84
N PRO A 317 -8.94 15.93 11.28
CA PRO A 317 -8.32 16.93 10.40
C PRO A 317 -7.07 16.41 9.69
N GLY A 318 -6.47 15.36 10.22
CA GLY A 318 -5.35 14.62 9.65
C GLY A 318 -5.09 13.33 10.43
N LEU A 319 -4.73 12.28 9.73
CA LEU A 319 -4.40 10.99 10.33
C LEU A 319 -2.95 10.97 10.83
N PRO A 320 -2.66 10.33 11.97
CA PRO A 320 -1.28 10.18 12.44
C PRO A 320 -0.49 9.30 11.46
N LYS A 321 0.64 9.81 10.99
CA LYS A 321 1.47 9.15 10.00
C LYS A 321 2.92 9.04 10.48
N THR A 322 3.57 7.96 10.06
CA THR A 322 5.03 7.86 10.14
C THR A 322 5.66 8.90 9.22
N ARG A 323 6.98 9.11 9.36
CA ARG A 323 7.74 9.98 8.46
C ARG A 323 7.66 9.53 7.00
N SER A 324 7.42 8.25 6.75
CA SER A 324 7.22 7.69 5.42
C SER A 324 5.78 7.80 4.89
N GLY A 325 4.86 8.43 5.63
CA GLY A 325 3.47 8.63 5.25
C GLY A 325 2.51 7.49 5.63
N LYS A 326 3.01 6.39 6.21
CA LYS A 326 2.17 5.26 6.63
C LYS A 326 1.33 5.64 7.85
N ILE A 327 0.03 5.35 7.82
CA ILE A 327 -0.90 5.59 8.92
C ILE A 327 -0.51 4.74 10.14
N MET A 328 -0.43 5.39 11.31
CA MET A 328 -0.11 4.75 12.60
C MET A 328 -1.40 4.40 13.35
N ARG A 329 -2.02 3.26 12.99
CA ARG A 329 -3.29 2.81 13.57
C ARG A 329 -3.22 2.61 15.09
N SER A 330 -2.07 2.19 15.62
CA SER A 330 -1.86 2.07 17.06
C SER A 330 -2.09 3.39 17.82
N CYS A 331 -1.77 4.54 17.22
CA CYS A 331 -2.06 5.84 17.84
C CYS A 331 -3.57 6.14 17.89
N LEU A 332 -4.33 5.65 16.93
CA LEU A 332 -5.79 5.83 16.87
C LEU A 332 -6.51 4.94 17.89
N LEU A 333 -5.98 3.76 18.19
CA LEU A 333 -6.50 2.89 19.24
C LEU A 333 -6.47 3.56 20.61
N TYR A 334 -5.36 4.23 20.97
CA TYR A 334 -5.28 4.93 22.26
C TYR A 334 -6.22 6.13 22.37
N THR A 335 -6.60 6.75 21.23
CA THR A 335 -7.60 7.83 21.22
C THR A 335 -9.03 7.30 21.29
N SER A 336 -9.29 6.09 20.79
CA SER A 336 -10.58 5.43 20.96
C SER A 336 -10.84 5.01 22.41
N ASP A 337 -9.84 4.46 23.10
CA ASP A 337 -9.93 4.10 24.52
C ASP A 337 -10.19 5.35 25.40
N ALA A 338 -9.56 6.49 25.07
CA ALA A 338 -9.78 7.75 25.79
C ALA A 338 -11.17 8.37 25.50
N ALA A 339 -11.80 8.06 24.36
CA ALA A 339 -13.16 8.51 24.05
C ALA A 339 -14.22 7.73 24.84
N ASP A 340 -13.98 6.47 25.16
CA ASP A 340 -14.88 5.65 25.97
C ASP A 340 -14.89 6.11 27.45
N GLU A 341 -13.79 6.69 27.97
CA GLU A 341 -13.76 7.29 29.31
C GLU A 341 -14.55 8.61 29.41
N VAL A 342 -14.83 9.28 28.29
CA VAL A 342 -15.57 10.54 28.23
C VAL A 342 -17.08 10.33 27.99
N LEU A 343 -17.48 9.14 27.55
CA LEU A 343 -18.88 8.79 27.26
C LEU A 343 -19.51 7.88 28.35
N GLY A 344 -18.80 7.55 29.41
CA GLY A 344 -19.22 6.76 30.59
C GLY A 344 -19.83 7.57 31.73
#